data_4e2b9aa3db4b35478552453fb08ce042
#
_entry.id   4e2b9aa3db4b35478552453fb08ce042
#
_cell.length_a   1.000
_cell.length_b   1.000
_cell.length_c   1.000
_cell.angle_alpha   90.00
_cell.angle_beta   90.00
_cell.angle_gamma   90.00
#
_symmetry.space_group_name_H-M   'P 1'
#
loop_
_entity.id
_entity.type
_entity.pdbx_description
1 polymer ?
#
loop_
_entity_poly.entity_id
_entity_poly.type
_entity_poly.pdbx_seq_one_letter_code
_entity_poly.pdbx_strand_id
1 'polypeptide(L)'
;MTRRIITFAWLIALVSFTQADPPNNYYATTTDKTGIELRSALHDIIDDHRVIKYSSKNPDTADALAKLDADPGNSNSVILIYSRRSEAISTFGTSIGWNREHLWCNSYGIDKRGPAYSDLHNLKP
;
A
#
# COMPACT_ATOMS: atom_id res chain seq x y z
N MET A 1 -16.81 55.42 -26.11
CA MET A 1 -16.20 54.67 -24.99
C MET A 1 -16.80 53.27 -24.96
N THR A 2 -16.08 52.29 -25.54
CA THR A 2 -16.56 50.88 -25.68
C THR A 2 -15.99 50.07 -24.52
N ARG A 3 -16.81 49.65 -23.56
CA ARG A 3 -16.40 48.75 -22.46
C ARG A 3 -16.25 47.33 -22.99
N ARG A 4 -15.05 46.79 -22.93
CA ARG A 4 -14.78 45.37 -23.17
C ARG A 4 -15.07 44.60 -21.89
N ILE A 5 -16.05 43.70 -21.92
CA ILE A 5 -16.33 42.74 -20.87
C ILE A 5 -15.38 41.56 -21.06
N ILE A 6 -14.43 41.35 -20.15
CA ILE A 6 -13.55 40.16 -20.12
C ILE A 6 -14.28 39.08 -19.30
N THR A 7 -14.76 38.07 -19.99
CA THR A 7 -15.39 36.88 -19.36
C THR A 7 -14.25 35.92 -18.95
N PHE A 8 -14.03 35.76 -17.66
CA PHE A 8 -13.14 34.74 -17.12
C PHE A 8 -13.86 33.40 -17.13
N ALA A 9 -13.47 32.49 -18.01
CA ALA A 9 -13.91 31.10 -17.98
C ALA A 9 -13.06 30.34 -16.95
N TRP A 10 -13.70 29.89 -15.85
CA TRP A 10 -13.06 28.99 -14.88
C TRP A 10 -13.05 27.57 -15.47
N LEU A 11 -11.86 27.07 -15.79
CA LEU A 11 -11.66 25.67 -16.20
C LEU A 11 -11.63 24.83 -14.91
N ILE A 12 -12.74 24.18 -14.58
CA ILE A 12 -12.79 23.19 -13.49
C ILE A 12 -12.15 21.91 -14.02
N ALA A 13 -10.92 21.64 -13.62
CA ALA A 13 -10.28 20.35 -13.88
C ALA A 13 -10.98 19.28 -13.00
N LEU A 14 -11.75 18.41 -13.63
CA LEU A 14 -12.27 17.20 -13.00
C LEU A 14 -11.09 16.24 -12.76
N VAL A 15 -10.61 16.19 -11.52
CA VAL A 15 -9.66 15.16 -11.08
C VAL A 15 -10.47 13.87 -10.91
N SER A 16 -10.39 12.98 -11.89
CA SER A 16 -10.94 11.62 -11.76
C SER A 16 -10.04 10.83 -10.81
N PHE A 17 -10.50 10.56 -9.61
CA PHE A 17 -9.88 9.55 -8.76
C PHE A 17 -10.22 8.18 -9.34
N THR A 18 -9.25 7.51 -9.95
CA THR A 18 -9.38 6.09 -10.30
C THR A 18 -9.26 5.29 -9.01
N GLN A 19 -10.37 4.94 -8.41
CA GLN A 19 -10.41 3.95 -7.34
C GLN A 19 -10.13 2.59 -8.00
N ALA A 20 -9.18 1.83 -7.44
CA ALA A 20 -8.94 0.47 -7.90
C ALA A 20 -10.12 -0.40 -7.40
N ASP A 21 -11.01 -0.78 -8.31
CA ASP A 21 -12.09 -1.68 -7.98
C ASP A 21 -11.57 -3.11 -7.78
N PRO A 22 -12.12 -3.88 -6.84
CA PRO A 22 -11.78 -5.29 -6.71
C PRO A 22 -12.17 -6.06 -7.98
N PRO A 23 -11.52 -7.20 -8.27
CA PRO A 23 -11.90 -8.05 -9.38
C PRO A 23 -13.40 -8.40 -9.35
N ASN A 24 -13.99 -8.59 -10.53
CA ASN A 24 -15.40 -9.00 -10.63
C ASN A 24 -15.67 -10.26 -9.79
N ASN A 25 -16.76 -10.23 -9.04
CA ASN A 25 -17.16 -11.30 -8.11
C ASN A 25 -16.24 -11.52 -6.91
N TYR A 26 -15.28 -10.63 -6.63
CA TYR A 26 -14.38 -10.77 -5.47
C TYR A 26 -15.13 -10.96 -4.14
N TYR A 27 -16.25 -10.28 -3.95
CA TYR A 27 -17.11 -10.37 -2.76
C TYR A 27 -18.36 -11.24 -2.96
N ALA A 28 -18.46 -12.06 -4.00
CA ALA A 28 -19.66 -12.84 -4.29
C ALA A 28 -20.07 -13.79 -3.14
N THR A 29 -19.09 -14.34 -2.42
CA THR A 29 -19.32 -15.25 -1.29
C THR A 29 -19.84 -14.54 -0.03
N THR A 30 -19.86 -13.20 0.01
CA THR A 30 -20.34 -12.41 1.16
C THR A 30 -21.79 -11.96 1.03
N THR A 31 -22.41 -12.17 -0.14
CA THR A 31 -23.79 -11.74 -0.40
C THR A 31 -24.74 -12.36 0.62
N ASP A 32 -25.64 -11.54 1.18
CA ASP A 32 -26.65 -11.91 2.18
C ASP A 32 -26.11 -12.48 3.51
N LYS A 33 -24.79 -12.41 3.74
CA LYS A 33 -24.18 -12.84 5.00
C LYS A 33 -24.06 -11.70 6.00
N THR A 34 -24.19 -12.03 7.29
CA THR A 34 -24.05 -11.07 8.40
C THR A 34 -23.27 -11.70 9.56
N GLY A 35 -22.80 -10.89 10.50
CA GLY A 35 -22.17 -11.35 11.73
C GLY A 35 -20.98 -12.30 11.50
N ILE A 36 -21.01 -13.46 12.14
CA ILE A 36 -19.92 -14.45 12.09
C ILE A 36 -19.78 -15.06 10.69
N GLU A 37 -20.88 -15.30 9.98
CA GLU A 37 -20.84 -15.86 8.62
C GLU A 37 -20.19 -14.90 7.62
N LEU A 38 -20.47 -13.60 7.72
CA LEU A 38 -19.81 -12.58 6.92
C LEU A 38 -18.31 -12.51 7.23
N ARG A 39 -17.95 -12.55 8.52
CA ARG A 39 -16.55 -12.54 8.95
C ARG A 39 -15.78 -13.75 8.39
N SER A 40 -16.36 -14.95 8.45
CA SER A 40 -15.76 -16.16 7.89
C SER A 40 -15.57 -16.04 6.38
N ALA A 41 -16.59 -15.60 5.66
CA ALA A 41 -16.50 -15.44 4.21
C ALA A 41 -15.46 -14.39 3.79
N LEU A 42 -15.31 -13.30 4.53
CA LEU A 42 -14.25 -12.31 4.30
C LEU A 42 -12.86 -12.87 4.60
N HIS A 43 -12.73 -13.66 5.68
CA HIS A 43 -11.49 -14.38 5.99
C HIS A 43 -11.10 -15.31 4.85
N ASP A 44 -12.02 -16.13 4.36
CA ASP A 44 -11.76 -17.07 3.26
C ASP A 44 -11.32 -16.38 1.96
N ILE A 45 -11.79 -15.15 1.71
CA ILE A 45 -11.37 -14.35 0.54
C ILE A 45 -9.90 -13.92 0.64
N ILE A 46 -9.40 -13.64 1.83
CA ILE A 46 -8.05 -13.07 2.05
C ILE A 46 -7.02 -14.11 2.50
N ASP A 47 -7.44 -15.32 2.88
CA ASP A 47 -6.58 -16.32 3.53
C ASP A 47 -5.51 -16.87 2.57
N ASP A 48 -5.86 -17.22 1.36
CA ASP A 48 -4.98 -17.83 0.37
C ASP A 48 -4.14 -16.81 -0.44
N HIS A 49 -3.76 -15.69 0.18
CA HIS A 49 -2.94 -14.70 -0.49
C HIS A 49 -1.53 -15.21 -0.84
N ARG A 50 -0.96 -14.70 -1.91
CA ARG A 50 0.43 -15.01 -2.29
C ARG A 50 1.40 -14.40 -1.29
N VAL A 51 2.06 -15.24 -0.51
CA VAL A 51 3.10 -14.82 0.43
C VAL A 51 4.34 -14.34 -0.35
N ILE A 52 4.73 -13.10 -0.14
CA ILE A 52 6.02 -12.56 -0.61
C ILE A 52 7.06 -12.83 0.47
N LYS A 53 8.20 -13.41 0.09
CA LYS A 53 9.28 -13.69 1.05
C LYS A 53 9.81 -12.40 1.67
N TYR A 54 10.08 -12.43 2.97
CA TYR A 54 10.65 -11.29 3.66
C TYR A 54 11.99 -10.86 3.05
N SER A 55 12.87 -11.82 2.75
CA SER A 55 14.13 -11.58 2.03
C SER A 55 14.36 -12.69 1.01
N SER A 56 14.69 -12.33 -0.22
CA SER A 56 15.06 -13.28 -1.28
C SER A 56 15.92 -12.59 -2.35
N LYS A 57 16.49 -13.41 -3.26
CA LYS A 57 17.18 -12.90 -4.47
C LYS A 57 16.22 -12.48 -5.58
N ASN A 58 14.98 -12.97 -5.53
CA ASN A 58 13.86 -12.55 -6.40
C ASN A 58 13.08 -11.44 -5.68
N PRO A 59 12.06 -10.84 -6.31
CA PRO A 59 11.27 -9.83 -5.63
C PRO A 59 10.87 -10.28 -4.23
N ASP A 60 11.18 -9.45 -3.25
CA ASP A 60 10.87 -9.65 -1.83
C ASP A 60 10.00 -8.51 -1.28
N THR A 61 9.81 -8.47 0.04
CA THR A 61 8.96 -7.44 0.65
C THR A 61 9.53 -6.03 0.50
N ALA A 62 10.86 -5.85 0.39
CA ALA A 62 11.43 -4.53 0.15
C ALA A 62 11.10 -4.02 -1.27
N ASP A 63 11.18 -4.90 -2.27
CA ASP A 63 10.77 -4.55 -3.65
C ASP A 63 9.28 -4.21 -3.75
N ALA A 64 8.44 -4.92 -2.98
CA ALA A 64 7.02 -4.64 -2.91
C ALA A 64 6.75 -3.28 -2.25
N LEU A 65 7.38 -2.96 -1.12
CA LEU A 65 7.26 -1.68 -0.43
C LEU A 65 7.77 -0.52 -1.28
N ALA A 66 8.86 -0.73 -2.02
CA ALA A 66 9.37 0.27 -2.96
C ALA A 66 8.35 0.70 -4.03
N LYS A 67 7.38 -0.17 -4.35
CA LYS A 67 6.28 0.13 -5.27
C LYS A 67 5.05 0.67 -4.57
N LEU A 68 4.67 0.08 -3.43
CA LEU A 68 3.45 0.42 -2.70
C LEU A 68 3.54 1.79 -2.01
N ASP A 69 4.70 2.11 -1.48
CA ASP A 69 4.96 3.36 -0.74
C ASP A 69 5.91 4.29 -1.53
N ALA A 70 5.91 4.17 -2.88
CA ALA A 70 6.70 5.05 -3.75
C ALA A 70 6.31 6.53 -3.54
N ASP A 71 7.30 7.40 -3.59
CA ASP A 71 7.06 8.84 -3.57
C ASP A 71 6.38 9.28 -4.90
N PRO A 72 5.17 9.86 -4.84
CA PRO A 72 4.50 10.34 -6.05
C PRO A 72 5.30 11.38 -6.84
N GLY A 73 6.18 12.13 -6.17
CA GLY A 73 7.06 13.13 -6.80
C GLY A 73 8.38 12.57 -7.31
N ASN A 74 8.75 11.35 -6.90
CA ASN A 74 10.01 10.72 -7.30
C ASN A 74 9.92 9.19 -7.23
N SER A 75 9.66 8.53 -8.33
CA SER A 75 9.50 7.07 -8.42
C SER A 75 10.74 6.25 -8.02
N ASN A 76 11.92 6.89 -7.84
CA ASN A 76 13.12 6.24 -7.32
C ASN A 76 13.26 6.34 -5.80
N SER A 77 12.22 6.83 -5.12
CA SER A 77 12.20 7.01 -3.66
C SER A 77 10.93 6.41 -3.04
N VAL A 78 10.98 6.15 -1.75
CA VAL A 78 9.83 5.73 -0.91
C VAL A 78 9.53 6.81 0.13
N ILE A 79 8.29 6.88 0.58
CA ILE A 79 7.90 7.74 1.70
C ILE A 79 7.97 6.95 3.00
N LEU A 80 8.87 7.35 3.90
CA LEU A 80 9.05 6.68 5.18
C LEU A 80 7.85 6.89 6.10
N ILE A 81 7.37 5.82 6.76
CA ILE A 81 6.13 5.83 7.55
C ILE A 81 6.17 6.84 8.71
N TYR A 82 7.24 6.93 9.46
CA TYR A 82 7.32 7.80 10.64
C TYR A 82 7.77 9.23 10.32
N SER A 83 8.84 9.37 9.55
CA SER A 83 9.41 10.70 9.26
C SER A 83 8.70 11.43 8.13
N ARG A 84 7.92 10.73 7.31
CA ARG A 84 7.28 11.23 6.08
C ARG A 84 8.28 11.78 5.06
N ARG A 85 9.57 11.50 5.23
CA ARG A 85 10.61 11.90 4.28
C ARG A 85 10.59 10.98 3.07
N SER A 86 10.95 11.56 1.93
CA SER A 86 11.30 10.82 0.72
C SER A 86 12.73 10.29 0.86
N GLU A 87 12.94 8.98 0.69
CA GLU A 87 14.24 8.32 0.81
C GLU A 87 14.49 7.46 -0.41
N ALA A 88 15.73 7.48 -0.95
CA ALA A 88 16.06 6.75 -2.16
C ALA A 88 15.90 5.23 -1.97
N ILE A 89 15.25 4.54 -2.94
CA ILE A 89 15.08 3.07 -2.89
C ILE A 89 16.42 2.36 -2.79
N SER A 90 17.47 2.89 -3.43
CA SER A 90 18.82 2.31 -3.44
C SER A 90 19.52 2.31 -2.09
N THR A 91 19.03 3.07 -1.10
CA THR A 91 19.61 3.10 0.26
C THR A 91 19.04 2.03 1.19
N PHE A 92 18.14 1.15 0.70
CA PHE A 92 17.59 0.06 1.49
C PHE A 92 18.67 -0.78 2.18
N GLY A 93 18.52 -1.00 3.48
CA GLY A 93 19.41 -1.83 4.30
C GLY A 93 20.78 -1.24 4.60
N THR A 94 21.04 0.00 4.20
CA THR A 94 22.28 0.71 4.58
C THR A 94 22.13 1.40 5.94
N SER A 95 23.26 1.79 6.57
CA SER A 95 23.26 2.45 7.89
C SER A 95 22.62 3.85 7.88
N ILE A 96 22.51 4.49 6.72
CA ILE A 96 21.95 5.84 6.53
C ILE A 96 20.62 5.85 5.78
N GLY A 97 20.20 4.70 5.29
CA GLY A 97 18.99 4.55 4.49
C GLY A 97 17.81 4.02 5.29
N TRP A 98 16.87 3.42 4.57
CA TRP A 98 15.65 2.87 5.13
C TRP A 98 15.71 1.34 5.27
N ASN A 99 14.78 0.81 6.06
CA ASN A 99 14.57 -0.62 6.24
C ASN A 99 13.07 -0.89 6.38
N ARG A 100 12.70 -2.16 6.54
CA ARG A 100 11.32 -2.59 6.77
C ARG A 100 10.98 -2.42 8.25
N GLU A 101 9.89 -1.74 8.51
CA GLU A 101 9.31 -1.58 9.85
C GLU A 101 8.09 -2.49 9.98
N HIS A 102 8.02 -3.26 11.08
CA HIS A 102 6.82 -3.98 11.47
C HIS A 102 5.98 -3.07 12.37
N LEU A 103 4.83 -2.60 11.86
CA LEU A 103 3.90 -1.74 12.63
C LEU A 103 3.41 -2.43 13.91
N TRP A 104 3.17 -3.75 13.83
CA TRP A 104 3.03 -4.60 14.99
C TRP A 104 4.37 -5.27 15.26
N CYS A 105 5.02 -4.92 16.36
CA CYS A 105 6.38 -5.33 16.66
C CYS A 105 6.58 -6.84 16.73
N ASN A 106 7.76 -7.33 16.30
CA ASN A 106 8.14 -8.74 16.42
C ASN A 106 8.06 -9.25 17.86
N SER A 107 8.41 -8.42 18.85
CA SER A 107 8.34 -8.76 20.27
C SER A 107 6.93 -9.06 20.79
N TYR A 108 5.89 -8.67 20.03
CA TYR A 108 4.49 -8.90 20.35
C TYR A 108 3.87 -10.04 19.54
N GLY A 109 4.69 -10.99 19.07
CA GLY A 109 4.21 -12.25 18.51
C GLY A 109 4.35 -12.40 16.99
N ILE A 110 4.98 -11.46 16.30
CA ILE A 110 5.32 -11.62 14.87
C ILE A 110 6.59 -12.47 14.76
N ASP A 111 6.42 -13.79 14.65
CA ASP A 111 7.53 -14.74 14.51
C ASP A 111 8.03 -14.79 13.04
N LYS A 112 9.35 -14.86 12.86
CA LYS A 112 10.01 -15.03 11.55
C LYS A 112 9.54 -16.26 10.76
N ARG A 113 8.91 -17.22 11.42
CA ARG A 113 8.37 -18.45 10.83
C ARG A 113 6.91 -18.31 10.39
N GLY A 114 6.22 -17.28 10.88
CA GLY A 114 4.80 -17.07 10.58
C GLY A 114 4.57 -16.22 9.34
N PRO A 115 3.40 -16.36 8.70
CA PRO A 115 3.03 -15.57 7.52
C PRO A 115 2.97 -14.07 7.82
N ALA A 116 2.61 -13.68 9.02
CA ALA A 116 2.54 -12.29 9.45
C ALA A 116 3.88 -11.54 9.40
N TYR A 117 5.02 -12.27 9.40
CA TYR A 117 6.35 -11.67 9.33
C TYR A 117 6.63 -10.98 7.99
N SER A 118 6.04 -11.45 6.91
CA SER A 118 6.18 -10.86 5.57
C SER A 118 4.91 -10.20 5.05
N ASP A 119 3.91 -10.01 5.92
CA ASP A 119 2.64 -9.38 5.56
C ASP A 119 2.83 -7.89 5.25
N LEU A 120 2.54 -7.50 4.01
CA LEU A 120 2.68 -6.11 3.54
C LEU A 120 1.71 -5.13 4.22
N HIS A 121 0.63 -5.60 4.85
CA HIS A 121 -0.24 -4.74 5.67
C HIS A 121 0.45 -4.32 6.98
N ASN A 122 1.37 -5.14 7.45
CA ASN A 122 2.15 -4.89 8.67
C ASN A 122 3.54 -4.29 8.39
N LEU A 123 4.00 -4.28 7.15
CA LEU A 123 5.32 -3.77 6.77
C LEU A 123 5.24 -2.40 6.12
N LYS A 124 6.16 -1.51 6.50
CA LYS A 124 6.33 -0.18 5.91
C LYS A 124 7.82 0.18 5.76
N PRO A 125 8.15 1.09 4.83
CA PRO A 125 9.50 1.65 4.75
C PRO A 125 9.83 2.55 5.92
#